data_dd9429a3f0b61d9ef2d10024fdf87917
#
_entry.id   dd9429a3f0b61d9ef2d10024fdf87917
#
_cell.length_a   1.000
_cell.length_b   1.000
_cell.length_c   1.000
_cell.angle_alpha   90.00
_cell.angle_beta   90.00
_cell.angle_gamma   90.00
#
_symmetry.space_group_name_H-M   'P 1'
#
loop_
_entity.id
_entity.type
_entity.pdbx_description
1 polymer ?
#
loop_
_entity_poly.entity_id
_entity_poly.type
_entity_poly.pdbx_seq_one_letter_code
_entity_poly.pdbx_strand_id
1 'polypeptide(L)'
;MSAAVTAAQWQELRRTAAEMTERSYAPYSGFRVGAAGLTDDGRVVVGCNVENGSYGLTLCAECGLVSQVHATGGGRLVAVACRADGDNPVLPCGRCRQLLHEAGGPDLLVDGDGTPRRLGDLLPDGFDLTRERDR
;
A
#
# COMPACT_ATOMS: atom_id res chain seq x y z
N MET A 1 2.79 -3.09 21.43
CA MET A 1 4.06 -3.31 20.72
C MET A 1 3.79 -4.17 19.49
N SER A 2 4.06 -3.66 18.31
CA SER A 2 3.92 -4.47 17.10
C SER A 2 5.14 -5.39 16.98
N ALA A 3 4.91 -6.64 16.62
CA ALA A 3 6.00 -7.55 16.31
C ALA A 3 6.68 -7.09 15.01
N ALA A 4 7.98 -7.32 14.91
CA ALA A 4 8.71 -7.04 13.68
C ALA A 4 8.18 -7.90 12.55
N VAL A 5 8.14 -7.35 11.35
CA VAL A 5 7.74 -8.07 10.14
C VAL A 5 8.85 -9.07 9.79
N THR A 6 8.50 -10.34 9.69
CA THR A 6 9.47 -11.40 9.43
C THR A 6 9.85 -11.46 7.96
N ALA A 7 11.00 -12.10 7.67
CA ALA A 7 11.43 -12.34 6.29
C ALA A 7 10.38 -13.14 5.50
N ALA A 8 9.74 -14.12 6.14
CA ALA A 8 8.70 -14.93 5.50
C ALA A 8 7.47 -14.09 5.17
N GLN A 9 7.08 -13.17 6.06
CA GLN A 9 5.97 -12.24 5.80
C GLN A 9 6.30 -11.31 4.63
N TRP A 10 7.51 -10.77 4.58
CA TRP A 10 7.92 -9.94 3.45
C TRP A 10 7.89 -10.71 2.12
N GLN A 11 8.36 -11.95 2.12
CA GLN A 11 8.31 -12.79 0.91
C GLN A 11 6.87 -13.01 0.45
N GLU A 12 5.95 -13.28 1.38
CA GLU A 12 4.55 -13.46 1.06
C GLU A 12 3.93 -12.17 0.49
N LEU A 13 4.22 -11.03 1.11
CA LEU A 13 3.69 -9.75 0.63
C LEU A 13 4.21 -9.42 -0.77
N ARG A 14 5.50 -9.63 -1.01
CA ARG A 14 6.10 -9.36 -2.33
C ARG A 14 5.50 -10.26 -3.40
N ARG A 15 5.38 -11.56 -3.11
CA ARG A 15 4.78 -12.52 -4.04
C ARG A 15 3.32 -12.18 -4.32
N THR A 16 2.56 -11.86 -3.30
CA THR A 16 1.14 -11.52 -3.44
C THR A 16 0.96 -10.22 -4.23
N ALA A 17 1.79 -9.22 -3.96
CA ALA A 17 1.75 -7.97 -4.74
C ALA A 17 2.06 -8.23 -6.22
N ALA A 18 3.04 -9.08 -6.52
CA ALA A 18 3.37 -9.44 -7.89
C ALA A 18 2.21 -10.16 -8.58
N GLU A 19 1.54 -11.09 -7.90
CA GLU A 19 0.37 -11.79 -8.41
C GLU A 19 -0.79 -10.81 -8.70
N MET A 20 -0.95 -9.80 -7.87
CA MET A 20 -2.02 -8.82 -8.04
C MET A 20 -1.85 -7.96 -9.28
N THR A 21 -0.65 -7.84 -9.85
CA THR A 21 -0.47 -7.12 -11.11
C THR A 21 -1.27 -7.76 -12.24
N GLU A 22 -1.51 -9.07 -12.18
CA GLU A 22 -2.29 -9.78 -13.19
C GLU A 22 -3.77 -9.42 -13.16
N ARG A 23 -4.26 -8.89 -12.04
CA ARG A 23 -5.65 -8.50 -11.86
C ARG A 23 -5.90 -7.03 -12.16
N SER A 24 -4.84 -6.26 -12.38
CA SER A 24 -4.92 -4.86 -12.70
C SER A 24 -5.76 -4.60 -13.95
N TYR A 25 -6.59 -3.55 -13.89
CA TYR A 25 -7.32 -3.06 -15.06
C TYR A 25 -6.63 -1.78 -15.53
N ALA A 26 -5.71 -1.92 -16.49
CA ALA A 26 -4.87 -0.82 -16.95
C ALA A 26 -4.86 -0.73 -18.49
N PRO A 27 -6.06 -0.60 -19.14
CA PRO A 27 -6.14 -0.61 -20.61
C PRO A 27 -5.60 0.66 -21.26
N TYR A 28 -5.43 1.74 -20.49
CA TYR A 28 -4.99 3.03 -21.04
C TYR A 28 -3.48 3.18 -20.94
N SER A 29 -2.89 2.91 -19.77
CA SER A 29 -1.45 3.07 -19.58
C SER A 29 -0.64 1.80 -19.84
N GLY A 30 -1.26 0.64 -19.65
CA GLY A 30 -0.55 -0.63 -19.64
C GLY A 30 0.33 -0.84 -18.41
N PHE A 31 0.34 0.11 -17.48
CA PHE A 31 1.16 0.03 -16.26
C PHE A 31 0.36 -0.65 -15.15
N ARG A 32 0.65 -1.93 -14.93
CA ARG A 32 -0.12 -2.79 -14.02
C ARG A 32 0.56 -2.84 -12.66
N VAL A 33 -0.15 -2.39 -11.62
CA VAL A 33 0.38 -2.31 -10.27
C VAL A 33 -0.42 -3.19 -9.33
N GLY A 34 0.28 -3.93 -8.48
CA GLY A 34 -0.30 -4.72 -7.41
C GLY A 34 0.27 -4.29 -6.06
N ALA A 35 -0.52 -4.43 -5.03
CA ALA A 35 -0.11 -4.13 -3.66
C ALA A 35 -0.60 -5.22 -2.72
N ALA A 36 0.19 -5.51 -1.70
CA ALA A 36 -0.19 -6.41 -0.61
C ALA A 36 0.27 -5.79 0.70
N GLY A 37 -0.58 -5.87 1.72
CA GLY A 37 -0.30 -5.28 3.01
C GLY A 37 -0.58 -6.24 4.14
N LEU A 38 0.08 -6.00 5.28
CA LEU A 38 -0.09 -6.78 6.50
C LEU A 38 -0.72 -5.87 7.55
N THR A 39 -1.82 -6.31 8.14
CA THR A 39 -2.44 -5.60 9.25
C THR A 39 -1.80 -5.99 10.58
N ASP A 40 -2.08 -5.22 11.62
CA ASP A 40 -1.53 -5.46 12.95
C ASP A 40 -2.05 -6.75 13.60
N ASP A 41 -3.15 -7.30 13.11
CA ASP A 41 -3.67 -8.60 13.57
C ASP A 41 -3.26 -9.76 12.63
N GLY A 42 -2.36 -9.53 11.68
CA GLY A 42 -1.78 -10.57 10.85
C GLY A 42 -2.52 -10.90 9.57
N ARG A 43 -3.57 -10.13 9.20
CA ARG A 43 -4.28 -10.36 7.94
C ARG A 43 -3.48 -9.79 6.77
N VAL A 44 -3.51 -10.49 5.64
CA VAL A 44 -2.98 -9.98 4.38
C VAL A 44 -4.13 -9.36 3.58
N VAL A 45 -3.96 -8.11 3.18
CA VAL A 45 -4.91 -7.38 2.33
C VAL A 45 -4.25 -7.06 1.00
N VAL A 46 -5.04 -6.91 -0.04
CA VAL A 46 -4.52 -6.78 -1.41
C VAL A 46 -5.23 -5.66 -2.18
N GLY A 47 -4.59 -5.20 -3.23
CA GLY A 47 -5.19 -4.27 -4.17
C GLY A 47 -4.45 -4.30 -5.51
N CYS A 48 -5.12 -3.81 -6.54
CA CYS A 48 -4.51 -3.58 -7.85
C CYS A 48 -5.05 -2.25 -8.39
N ASN A 49 -4.32 -1.63 -9.32
CA ASN A 49 -4.82 -0.40 -9.90
C ASN A 49 -5.98 -0.66 -10.85
N VAL A 50 -6.93 0.26 -10.86
CA VAL A 50 -8.11 0.20 -11.73
C VAL A 50 -8.24 1.55 -12.42
N GLU A 51 -7.96 1.56 -13.71
CA GLU A 51 -8.05 2.77 -14.52
C GLU A 51 -9.49 3.02 -14.96
N ASN A 52 -9.72 4.23 -15.42
CA ASN A 52 -11.02 4.63 -15.93
C ASN A 52 -10.81 5.54 -17.14
N GLY A 53 -11.70 5.47 -18.11
CA GLY A 53 -11.66 6.39 -19.26
C GLY A 53 -11.79 7.85 -18.84
N SER A 54 -12.39 8.10 -17.68
CA SER A 54 -12.32 9.39 -17.01
C SER A 54 -11.10 9.35 -16.08
N TYR A 55 -9.97 9.86 -16.53
CA TYR A 55 -8.68 9.66 -15.89
C TYR A 55 -8.65 10.05 -14.41
N GLY A 56 -9.41 11.07 -14.04
CA GLY A 56 -9.51 11.50 -12.64
C GLY A 56 -10.13 10.47 -11.69
N LEU A 57 -10.77 9.43 -12.22
CA LEU A 57 -11.39 8.37 -11.42
C LEU A 57 -10.49 7.17 -11.25
N THR A 58 -9.28 7.19 -11.79
CA THR A 58 -8.32 6.08 -11.66
C THR A 58 -7.97 5.85 -10.20
N LEU A 59 -7.99 4.57 -9.79
CA LEU A 59 -7.63 4.17 -8.44
C LEU A 59 -6.28 3.46 -8.47
N CYS A 60 -5.35 3.92 -7.64
CA CYS A 60 -4.08 3.22 -7.43
C CYS A 60 -4.33 1.91 -6.68
N ALA A 61 -3.38 0.99 -6.75
CA ALA A 61 -3.47 -0.31 -6.09
C ALA A 61 -3.69 -0.15 -4.58
N GLU A 62 -3.09 0.84 -3.98
CA GLU A 62 -3.17 1.08 -2.54
C GLU A 62 -4.56 1.53 -2.10
N CYS A 63 -5.36 2.13 -3.01
CA CYS A 63 -6.75 2.49 -2.70
C CYS A 63 -7.59 1.25 -2.41
N GLY A 64 -7.49 0.23 -3.25
CA GLY A 64 -8.16 -1.05 -3.03
C GLY A 64 -7.68 -1.75 -1.78
N LEU A 65 -6.37 -1.70 -1.55
CA LEU A 65 -5.76 -2.30 -0.38
C LEU A 65 -6.31 -1.69 0.92
N VAL A 66 -6.32 -0.36 1.03
CA VAL A 66 -6.84 0.34 2.21
C VAL A 66 -8.33 0.08 2.39
N SER A 67 -9.09 0.06 1.29
CA SER A 67 -10.50 -0.30 1.34
C SER A 67 -10.69 -1.69 1.95
N GLN A 68 -9.85 -2.65 1.54
CA GLN A 68 -9.93 -4.01 2.06
C GLN A 68 -9.58 -4.10 3.55
N VAL A 69 -8.64 -3.29 4.04
CA VAL A 69 -8.35 -3.22 5.48
C VAL A 69 -9.65 -3.02 6.26
N HIS A 70 -10.43 -2.03 5.88
CA HIS A 70 -11.66 -1.70 6.60
C HIS A 70 -12.77 -2.71 6.32
N ALA A 71 -12.90 -3.19 5.08
CA ALA A 71 -13.93 -4.15 4.70
C ALA A 71 -13.76 -5.51 5.41
N THR A 72 -12.55 -5.85 5.83
CA THR A 72 -12.25 -7.15 6.45
C THR A 72 -11.99 -7.08 7.96
N GLY A 73 -12.29 -5.95 8.59
CA GLY A 73 -12.23 -5.88 10.06
C GLY A 73 -11.53 -4.64 10.62
N GLY A 74 -10.90 -3.82 9.80
CA GLY A 74 -10.22 -2.62 10.26
C GLY A 74 -8.81 -2.92 10.78
N GLY A 75 -8.37 -2.13 11.77
CA GLY A 75 -7.01 -2.23 12.29
C GLY A 75 -6.04 -1.32 11.55
N ARG A 76 -4.75 -1.52 11.78
CA ARG A 76 -3.71 -0.68 11.20
C ARG A 76 -2.84 -1.51 10.26
N LEU A 77 -2.37 -0.87 9.20
CA LEU A 77 -1.33 -1.46 8.34
C LEU A 77 0.03 -1.32 9.02
N VAL A 78 0.81 -2.39 8.98
CA VAL A 78 2.18 -2.39 9.51
C VAL A 78 3.23 -2.59 8.42
N ALA A 79 2.86 -3.15 7.27
CA ALA A 79 3.77 -3.39 6.16
C ALA A 79 2.99 -3.39 4.84
N VAL A 80 3.61 -2.86 3.79
CA VAL A 80 3.05 -2.85 2.43
C VAL A 80 4.16 -3.13 1.43
N ALA A 81 3.88 -3.97 0.45
CA ALA A 81 4.74 -4.19 -0.72
C ALA A 81 3.97 -3.81 -1.99
N CYS A 82 4.64 -3.13 -2.91
CA CYS A 82 4.08 -2.72 -4.20
C CYS A 82 4.95 -3.25 -5.33
N ARG A 83 4.31 -3.76 -6.39
CA ARG A 83 4.99 -4.30 -7.57
C ARG A 83 4.32 -3.79 -8.84
N ALA A 84 5.10 -3.65 -9.91
CA ALA A 84 4.60 -3.23 -11.21
C ALA A 84 4.98 -4.28 -12.26
N ASP A 85 4.06 -4.56 -13.18
CA ASP A 85 4.28 -5.44 -14.34
C ASP A 85 4.96 -6.76 -13.96
N GLY A 86 4.38 -7.46 -12.97
CA GLY A 86 4.94 -8.66 -12.39
C GLY A 86 5.69 -8.35 -11.11
N ASP A 87 7.00 -8.61 -11.09
CA ASP A 87 7.80 -8.52 -9.85
C ASP A 87 8.77 -7.33 -9.85
N ASN A 88 8.42 -6.22 -10.50
CA ASN A 88 9.24 -5.03 -10.49
C ASN A 88 8.89 -4.15 -9.28
N PRO A 89 9.82 -3.91 -8.34
CA PRO A 89 9.54 -3.06 -7.18
C PRO A 89 9.17 -1.64 -7.61
N VAL A 90 8.17 -1.06 -6.94
CA VAL A 90 7.75 0.32 -7.18
C VAL A 90 7.32 0.95 -5.86
N LEU A 91 7.68 2.22 -5.67
CA LEU A 91 7.23 2.98 -4.50
C LEU A 91 5.83 3.56 -4.77
N PRO A 92 5.00 3.69 -3.74
CA PRO A 92 3.69 4.31 -3.90
C PRO A 92 3.81 5.78 -4.31
N CYS A 93 2.86 6.24 -5.13
CA CYS A 93 2.82 7.65 -5.54
C CYS A 93 2.54 8.57 -4.34
N GLY A 94 2.72 9.87 -4.53
CA GLY A 94 2.54 10.84 -3.45
C GLY A 94 1.16 10.80 -2.81
N ARG A 95 0.11 10.67 -3.64
CA ARG A 95 -1.27 10.56 -3.12
C ARG A 95 -1.43 9.33 -2.24
N CYS A 96 -0.88 8.19 -2.66
CA CYS A 96 -0.98 6.96 -1.89
C CYS A 96 -0.13 6.98 -0.62
N ARG A 97 0.94 7.75 -0.59
CA ARG A 97 1.71 7.94 0.64
C ARG A 97 0.86 8.59 1.71
N GLN A 98 0.06 9.59 1.35
CA GLN A 98 -0.87 10.22 2.29
C GLN A 98 -1.99 9.26 2.70
N LEU A 99 -2.54 8.51 1.75
CA LEU A 99 -3.55 7.49 2.03
C LEU A 99 -3.02 6.46 3.03
N LEU A 100 -1.82 5.95 2.80
CA LEU A 100 -1.17 4.97 3.68
C LEU A 100 -0.80 5.57 5.04
N HIS A 101 -0.47 6.86 5.07
CA HIS A 101 -0.15 7.54 6.33
C HIS A 101 -1.31 7.47 7.31
N GLU A 102 -2.53 7.67 6.86
CA GLU A 102 -3.68 7.54 7.74
C GLU A 102 -3.93 6.08 8.15
N ALA A 103 -3.68 5.14 7.24
CA ALA A 103 -3.93 3.72 7.49
C ALA A 103 -2.90 3.06 8.42
N GLY A 104 -1.65 3.55 8.45
CA GLY A 104 -0.59 2.90 9.21
C GLY A 104 0.34 3.85 9.98
N GLY A 105 0.26 5.15 9.70
CA GLY A 105 1.12 6.15 10.35
C GLY A 105 2.54 6.18 9.79
N PRO A 106 3.39 7.04 10.36
CA PRO A 106 4.76 7.22 9.84
C PRO A 106 5.66 6.00 10.03
N ASP A 107 5.30 5.07 10.92
CA ASP A 107 6.10 3.87 11.18
C ASP A 107 5.72 2.69 10.27
N LEU A 108 4.71 2.83 9.42
CA LEU A 108 4.37 1.84 8.41
C LEU A 108 5.60 1.57 7.53
N LEU A 109 5.94 0.30 7.34
CA LEU A 109 7.06 -0.09 6.49
C LEU A 109 6.59 -0.33 5.06
N VAL A 110 7.26 0.31 4.11
CA VAL A 110 6.91 0.24 2.69
C VAL A 110 8.07 -0.38 1.91
N ASP A 111 7.80 -1.50 1.24
CA ASP A 111 8.79 -2.21 0.41
C ASP A 111 8.49 -1.97 -1.06
N GLY A 112 8.99 -0.85 -1.59
CA GLY A 112 8.78 -0.52 -2.99
C GLY A 112 9.98 -0.80 -3.89
N ASP A 113 11.19 -0.79 -3.32
CA ASP A 113 12.43 -1.01 -4.09
C ASP A 113 13.25 -2.19 -3.56
N GLY A 114 12.62 -3.10 -2.82
CA GLY A 114 13.27 -4.27 -2.25
C GLY A 114 13.84 -4.07 -0.86
N THR A 115 13.92 -2.82 -0.39
CA THR A 115 14.39 -2.48 0.96
C THR A 115 13.27 -1.74 1.68
N PRO A 116 12.73 -2.30 2.78
CA PRO A 116 11.65 -1.62 3.51
C PRO A 116 12.12 -0.28 4.07
N ARG A 117 11.26 0.75 3.93
CA ARG A 117 11.49 2.10 4.44
C ARG A 117 10.32 2.53 5.28
N ARG A 118 10.56 3.39 6.26
CA ARG A 118 9.47 4.00 7.01
C ARG A 118 8.69 4.96 6.11
N LEU A 119 7.37 4.89 6.19
CA LEU A 119 6.53 5.83 5.44
C LEU A 119 6.84 7.28 5.80
N GLY A 120 7.19 7.55 7.07
CA GLY A 120 7.57 8.90 7.50
C GLY A 120 8.78 9.47 6.77
N ASP A 121 9.66 8.62 6.26
CA ASP A 121 10.80 9.07 5.44
C ASP A 121 10.38 9.36 4.00
N LEU A 122 9.30 8.73 3.52
CA LEU A 122 8.77 8.95 2.18
C LEU A 122 7.75 10.10 2.14
N LEU A 123 7.19 10.45 3.29
CA LEU A 123 6.22 11.53 3.43
C LEU A 123 6.49 12.27 4.74
N PRO A 124 7.52 13.14 4.77
CA PRO A 124 7.78 13.96 5.95
C PRO A 124 6.58 14.85 6.25
N ASP A 125 6.23 14.94 7.52
CA ASP A 125 5.14 15.80 7.99
C ASP A 125 3.81 15.51 7.27
N GLY A 126 3.47 14.23 7.09
CA GLY A 126 2.21 13.83 6.48
C GLY A 126 1.02 14.42 7.23
N PHE A 127 -0.06 14.69 6.50
CA PHE A 127 -1.24 15.30 7.10
C PHE A 127 -1.91 14.34 8.08
N ASP A 128 -2.16 14.83 9.30
CA ASP A 128 -2.87 14.10 10.36
C ASP A 128 -3.93 15.03 10.94
N LEU A 129 -5.19 14.76 10.62
CA LEU A 129 -6.31 15.61 11.04
C LEU A 129 -6.41 15.69 12.54
N THR A 130 -6.16 14.59 13.27
CA THR A 130 -6.21 14.59 14.73
C THR A 130 -5.18 15.55 15.31
N ARG A 131 -3.92 15.46 14.83
CA ARG A 131 -2.85 16.36 15.25
C ARG A 131 -3.20 17.82 14.93
N GLU A 132 -3.72 18.09 13.73
CA GLU A 132 -4.04 19.46 13.31
C GLU A 132 -5.21 20.05 14.11
N ARG A 133 -6.17 19.21 14.49
CA ARG A 133 -7.32 19.68 15.30
C ARG A 133 -6.94 19.97 16.75
N ASP A 134 -5.90 19.31 17.26
CA ASP A 134 -5.48 19.41 18.64
C ASP A 134 -4.44 20.50 18.88
N ARG A 135 -4.06 21.25 17.85
CA ARG A 135 -3.13 22.37 17.95
C ARG A 135 -3.76 23.58 18.59
#